data_6eb81d5665edff2a91cdcf4bf92d28b7
#
_entry.id   6eb81d5665edff2a91cdcf4bf92d28b7
#
_cell.length_a   1.000
_cell.length_b   1.000
_cell.length_c   1.000
_cell.angle_alpha   90.00
_cell.angle_beta   90.00
_cell.angle_gamma   90.00
#
_symmetry.space_group_name_H-M   'P 1'
#
loop_
_entity.id
_entity.type
_entity.pdbx_description
1 polymer ?
#
loop_
_entity_poly.entity_id
_entity_poly.type
_entity_poly.pdbx_seq_one_letter_code
_entity_poly.pdbx_strand_id
1 'polypeptide(L)'
;MRGDLQRTLISLKERRESGELNFERVMIETTGVANPGPVCQTFFIDEEVASYFMLDAVITVVDAKHGMDTLNTQPEAQQQVGFADRLLISKSDLVTETELQALRSRLIRMNPRAQIMPVNFGEVDLNSFFDITGF
;
A
#
# COMPACT_ATOMS: atom_id res chain seq x y z
N MET A 1 4.63 3.58 17.16
CA MET A 1 3.97 3.73 15.84
C MET A 1 2.54 3.23 15.84
N ARG A 2 2.29 1.98 16.20
CA ARG A 2 0.92 1.44 16.20
C ARG A 2 -0.03 2.21 17.12
N GLY A 3 0.43 2.60 18.30
CA GLY A 3 -0.35 3.39 19.25
C GLY A 3 -0.69 4.79 18.72
N ASP A 4 0.22 5.40 17.96
CA ASP A 4 -0.01 6.71 17.37
C ASP A 4 -1.05 6.63 16.23
N LEU A 5 -0.97 5.59 15.41
CA LEU A 5 -1.96 5.36 14.36
C LEU A 5 -3.34 5.12 14.95
N GLN A 6 -3.45 4.30 16.00
CA GLN A 6 -4.69 4.05 16.71
C GLN A 6 -5.32 5.34 17.21
N ARG A 7 -4.55 6.19 17.90
CA ARG A 7 -5.05 7.47 18.42
C ARG A 7 -5.49 8.39 17.29
N THR A 8 -4.74 8.43 16.19
CA THR A 8 -5.11 9.26 15.05
C THR A 8 -6.41 8.80 14.42
N LEU A 9 -6.58 7.50 14.23
CA LEU A 9 -7.81 6.95 13.65
C LEU A 9 -9.02 7.19 14.54
N ILE A 10 -8.87 7.05 15.85
CA ILE A 10 -9.94 7.35 16.80
C ILE A 10 -10.30 8.84 16.77
N SER A 11 -9.30 9.71 16.73
CA SER A 11 -9.52 11.14 16.58
C SER A 11 -10.28 11.48 15.30
N LEU A 12 -9.91 10.87 14.16
CA LEU A 12 -10.61 11.06 12.89
C LEU A 12 -12.06 10.57 12.97
N LYS A 13 -12.29 9.44 13.62
CA LYS A 13 -13.63 8.92 13.85
C LYS A 13 -14.49 9.93 14.62
N GLU A 14 -13.99 10.43 15.75
CA GLU A 14 -14.70 11.39 16.59
C GLU A 14 -15.02 12.69 15.85
N ARG A 15 -14.05 13.20 15.09
CA ARG A 15 -14.21 14.42 14.31
C ARG A 15 -15.20 14.25 13.16
N ARG A 16 -15.26 13.05 12.59
CA ARG A 16 -16.25 12.74 11.55
C ARG A 16 -17.65 12.61 12.16
N GLU A 17 -17.77 11.95 13.30
CA GLU A 17 -19.05 11.80 14.00
C GLU A 17 -19.61 13.13 14.49
N SER A 18 -18.74 14.06 14.88
CA SER A 18 -19.14 15.40 15.32
C SER A 18 -19.51 16.33 14.16
N GLY A 19 -19.27 15.93 12.93
CA GLY A 19 -19.52 16.76 11.76
C GLY A 19 -18.38 17.71 11.40
N GLU A 20 -17.30 17.74 12.18
CA GLU A 20 -16.13 18.56 11.88
C GLU A 20 -15.44 18.13 10.58
N LEU A 21 -15.35 16.84 10.35
CA LEU A 21 -14.78 16.27 9.14
C LEU A 21 -15.82 15.45 8.38
N ASN A 22 -15.69 15.47 7.05
CA ASN A 22 -16.53 14.68 6.18
C ASN A 22 -15.65 13.96 5.16
N PHE A 23 -15.39 12.69 5.40
CA PHE A 23 -14.58 11.85 4.51
C PHE A 23 -15.24 10.48 4.31
N GLU A 24 -14.98 9.86 3.18
CA GLU A 24 -15.45 8.50 2.89
C GLU A 24 -14.32 7.49 2.99
N ARG A 25 -13.07 7.93 2.81
CA ARG A 25 -11.89 7.06 2.77
C ARG A 25 -10.74 7.68 3.52
N VAL A 26 -9.89 6.82 4.04
CA VAL A 26 -8.63 7.23 4.66
C VAL A 26 -7.51 6.53 3.90
N MET A 27 -6.50 7.29 3.51
CA MET A 27 -5.29 6.75 2.91
C MET A 27 -4.14 6.96 3.87
N ILE A 28 -3.40 5.87 4.13
CA ILE A 28 -2.25 5.90 5.02
C ILE A 28 -1.00 5.68 4.19
N GLU A 29 -0.12 6.67 4.18
CA GLU A 29 1.17 6.54 3.52
C GLU A 29 2.23 6.23 4.58
N THR A 30 2.96 5.13 4.37
CA THR A 30 4.11 4.81 5.20
C THR A 30 5.38 5.38 4.57
N THR A 31 6.29 5.86 5.39
CA THR A 31 7.55 6.42 4.92
C THR A 31 8.59 5.31 4.72
N GLY A 32 9.38 5.44 3.64
CA GLY A 32 10.49 4.56 3.37
C GLY A 32 10.10 3.10 3.21
N VAL A 33 10.99 2.21 3.62
CA VAL A 33 10.78 0.76 3.53
C VAL A 33 10.26 0.27 4.88
N ALA A 34 8.94 0.20 5.03
CA ALA A 34 8.29 -0.21 6.27
C ALA A 34 7.50 -1.50 6.07
N ASN A 35 7.51 -2.37 7.08
CA ASN A 35 6.68 -3.57 7.09
C ASN A 35 5.21 -3.16 7.29
N PRO A 36 4.30 -3.46 6.35
CA PRO A 36 2.90 -3.08 6.48
C PRO A 36 2.11 -3.91 7.50
N GLY A 37 2.66 -5.04 7.96
CA GLY A 37 1.97 -5.93 8.88
C GLY A 37 1.45 -5.26 10.14
N PRO A 38 2.29 -4.56 10.93
CA PRO A 38 1.81 -3.88 12.13
C PRO A 38 0.74 -2.82 11.88
N VAL A 39 0.80 -2.11 10.76
CA VAL A 39 -0.23 -1.14 10.38
C VAL A 39 -1.56 -1.87 10.11
N CYS A 40 -1.52 -2.95 9.34
CA CYS A 40 -2.71 -3.75 9.03
C CYS A 40 -3.33 -4.35 10.29
N GLN A 41 -2.52 -4.81 11.23
CA GLN A 41 -3.00 -5.41 12.47
C GLN A 41 -3.85 -4.45 13.30
N THR A 42 -3.58 -3.15 13.24
CA THR A 42 -4.36 -2.14 13.96
C THR A 42 -5.84 -2.23 13.59
N PHE A 43 -6.15 -2.55 12.35
CA PHE A 43 -7.53 -2.64 11.85
C PHE A 43 -8.25 -3.92 12.24
N PHE A 44 -7.54 -4.90 12.80
CA PHE A 44 -8.14 -6.16 13.21
C PHE A 44 -8.13 -6.36 14.72
N ILE A 45 -7.13 -5.82 15.42
CA ILE A 45 -6.94 -6.06 16.85
C ILE A 45 -7.67 -5.03 17.70
N ASP A 46 -7.65 -3.76 17.32
CA ASP A 46 -8.31 -2.71 18.08
C ASP A 46 -9.81 -2.71 17.79
N GLU A 47 -10.62 -2.98 18.81
CA GLU A 47 -12.07 -3.10 18.65
C GLU A 47 -12.73 -1.80 18.18
N GLU A 48 -12.30 -0.65 18.69
CA GLU A 48 -12.88 0.62 18.31
C GLU A 48 -12.55 0.96 16.86
N VAL A 49 -11.31 0.75 16.44
CA VAL A 49 -10.89 0.95 15.05
C VAL A 49 -11.61 -0.03 14.13
N ALA A 50 -11.60 -1.31 14.49
CA ALA A 50 -12.19 -2.37 13.66
C ALA A 50 -13.70 -2.21 13.48
N SER A 51 -14.38 -1.63 14.47
CA SER A 51 -15.84 -1.42 14.39
C SER A 51 -16.23 -0.25 13.49
N TYR A 52 -15.31 0.66 13.21
CA TYR A 52 -15.60 1.87 12.45
C TYR A 52 -14.91 1.91 11.09
N PHE A 53 -13.68 1.44 11.01
CA PHE A 53 -12.89 1.42 9.78
C PHE A 53 -12.73 0.01 9.25
N MET A 54 -12.73 -0.12 7.93
CA MET A 54 -12.45 -1.39 7.27
C MET A 54 -11.22 -1.22 6.40
N LEU A 55 -10.23 -2.09 6.60
CA LEU A 55 -9.05 -2.11 5.75
C LEU A 55 -9.45 -2.66 4.38
N ASP A 56 -9.36 -1.82 3.36
CA ASP A 56 -9.74 -2.19 2.00
C ASP A 56 -8.59 -2.89 1.27
N ALA A 57 -7.43 -2.25 1.23
CA ALA A 57 -6.32 -2.80 0.45
C ALA A 57 -4.98 -2.19 0.86
N VAL A 58 -3.92 -2.93 0.56
CA VAL A 58 -2.54 -2.47 0.63
C VAL A 58 -2.04 -2.26 -0.80
N ILE A 59 -1.51 -1.06 -1.06
CA ILE A 59 -0.95 -0.69 -2.36
C ILE A 59 0.53 -0.41 -2.18
N THR A 60 1.35 -1.09 -2.94
CA THR A 60 2.81 -0.92 -2.87
C THR A 60 3.33 -0.35 -4.17
N VAL A 61 4.15 0.69 -4.06
CA VAL A 61 4.80 1.33 -5.20
C VAL A 61 6.23 0.81 -5.30
N VAL A 62 6.60 0.32 -6.48
CA VAL A 62 7.93 -0.20 -6.77
C VAL A 62 8.57 0.70 -7.84
N ASP A 63 9.75 1.23 -7.53
CA ASP A 63 10.53 2.05 -8.47
C ASP A 63 11.18 1.13 -9.50
N ALA A 64 10.88 1.31 -10.78
CA ALA A 64 11.42 0.45 -11.84
C ALA A 64 12.94 0.54 -11.92
N LYS A 65 13.52 1.70 -11.65
CA LYS A 65 14.96 1.91 -11.76
C LYS A 65 15.74 1.29 -10.61
N HIS A 66 15.24 1.42 -9.38
CA HIS A 66 15.94 0.96 -8.18
C HIS A 66 15.30 -0.24 -7.50
N GLY A 67 14.12 -0.65 -7.94
CA GLY A 67 13.35 -1.69 -7.28
C GLY A 67 14.06 -3.03 -7.16
N MET A 68 14.78 -3.44 -8.20
CA MET A 68 15.50 -4.71 -8.18
C MET A 68 16.57 -4.72 -7.09
N ASP A 69 17.36 -3.65 -6.98
CA ASP A 69 18.37 -3.52 -5.93
C ASP A 69 17.76 -3.44 -4.56
N THR A 70 16.68 -2.71 -4.40
CA THR A 70 15.96 -2.58 -3.14
C THR A 70 15.42 -3.94 -2.69
N LEU A 71 14.84 -4.72 -3.59
CA LEU A 71 14.37 -6.06 -3.28
C LEU A 71 15.49 -7.01 -2.90
N ASN A 72 16.68 -6.83 -3.48
CA ASN A 72 17.84 -7.66 -3.16
C ASN A 72 18.44 -7.36 -1.79
N THR A 73 18.32 -6.12 -1.31
CA THR A 73 19.07 -5.65 -0.14
C THR A 73 18.19 -5.39 1.09
N GLN A 74 16.89 -5.23 0.92
CA GLN A 74 16.00 -4.81 2.00
C GLN A 74 14.84 -5.79 2.20
N PRO A 75 14.85 -6.57 3.28
CA PRO A 75 13.77 -7.53 3.58
C PRO A 75 12.39 -6.88 3.69
N GLU A 76 12.33 -5.65 4.19
CA GLU A 76 11.08 -4.91 4.33
C GLU A 76 10.42 -4.63 2.97
N ALA A 77 11.24 -4.40 1.94
CA ALA A 77 10.72 -4.23 0.58
C ALA A 77 10.04 -5.49 0.07
N GLN A 78 10.62 -6.66 0.38
CA GLN A 78 10.00 -7.94 0.03
C GLN A 78 8.68 -8.14 0.76
N GLN A 79 8.61 -7.73 2.02
CA GLN A 79 7.38 -7.80 2.80
C GLN A 79 6.30 -6.88 2.24
N GLN A 80 6.67 -5.67 1.84
CA GLN A 80 5.74 -4.72 1.21
C GLN A 80 5.14 -5.29 -0.07
N VAL A 81 5.96 -5.94 -0.89
CA VAL A 81 5.48 -6.59 -2.12
C VAL A 81 4.57 -7.77 -1.78
N GLY A 82 4.96 -8.59 -0.81
CA GLY A 82 4.17 -9.76 -0.41
C GLY A 82 2.80 -9.42 0.18
N PHE A 83 2.68 -8.27 0.84
CA PHE A 83 1.43 -7.82 1.45
C PHE A 83 0.49 -7.11 0.47
N ALA A 84 0.98 -6.69 -0.69
CA ALA A 84 0.22 -5.82 -1.59
C ALA A 84 -0.96 -6.51 -2.25
N ASP A 85 -2.06 -5.79 -2.36
CA ASP A 85 -3.20 -6.17 -3.21
C ASP A 85 -3.03 -5.60 -4.62
N ARG A 86 -2.32 -4.48 -4.71
CA ARG A 86 -1.94 -3.86 -5.98
C ARG A 86 -0.47 -3.46 -5.92
N LEU A 87 0.24 -3.69 -7.01
CA LEU A 87 1.63 -3.27 -7.18
C LEU A 87 1.68 -2.24 -8.30
N LEU A 88 2.22 -1.08 -8.00
CA LEU A 88 2.40 -0.01 -8.96
C LEU A 88 3.88 0.10 -9.31
N ILE A 89 4.21 0.04 -10.58
CA ILE A 89 5.58 0.23 -11.04
C ILE A 89 5.74 1.67 -11.53
N SER A 90 6.51 2.45 -10.79
CA SER A 90 6.80 3.84 -11.15
C SER A 90 8.09 3.93 -11.95
N LYS A 91 8.26 5.04 -12.66
CA LYS A 91 9.48 5.36 -13.41
C LYS A 91 9.84 4.31 -14.46
N SER A 92 8.84 3.66 -15.05
CA SER A 92 9.07 2.64 -16.08
C SER A 92 9.72 3.22 -17.35
N ASP A 93 9.60 4.52 -17.57
CA ASP A 93 10.25 5.24 -18.66
C ASP A 93 11.77 5.36 -18.49
N LEU A 94 12.30 5.13 -17.28
CA LEU A 94 13.73 5.24 -17.00
C LEU A 94 14.50 3.94 -17.17
N VAL A 95 13.85 2.86 -17.55
CA VAL A 95 14.46 1.55 -17.71
C VAL A 95 14.15 0.97 -19.09
N THR A 96 14.94 -0.01 -19.50
CA THR A 96 14.68 -0.73 -20.76
C THR A 96 13.50 -1.68 -20.60
N GLU A 97 12.92 -2.09 -21.72
CA GLU A 97 11.84 -3.08 -21.70
C GLU A 97 12.30 -4.41 -21.06
N THR A 98 13.53 -4.82 -21.32
CA THR A 98 14.10 -6.03 -20.73
C THR A 98 14.18 -5.92 -19.20
N GLU A 99 14.65 -4.79 -18.71
CA GLU A 99 14.74 -4.52 -17.26
C GLU A 99 13.35 -4.51 -16.64
N LEU A 100 12.39 -3.88 -17.28
CA LEU A 100 11.02 -3.82 -16.81
C LEU A 100 10.38 -5.21 -16.73
N GLN A 101 10.59 -6.03 -17.74
CA GLN A 101 10.06 -7.40 -17.75
C GLN A 101 10.71 -8.28 -16.68
N ALA A 102 12.01 -8.11 -16.43
CA ALA A 102 12.69 -8.84 -15.37
C ALA A 102 12.11 -8.49 -13.98
N LEU A 103 11.89 -7.21 -13.72
CA LEU A 103 11.28 -6.77 -12.48
C LEU A 103 9.84 -7.29 -12.34
N ARG A 104 9.05 -7.14 -13.38
CA ARG A 104 7.66 -7.60 -13.40
C ARG A 104 7.56 -9.10 -13.13
N SER A 105 8.41 -9.89 -13.77
CA SER A 105 8.44 -11.35 -13.55
C SER A 105 8.78 -11.69 -12.11
N ARG A 106 9.72 -10.97 -11.51
CA ARG A 106 10.08 -11.18 -10.12
C ARG A 106 8.91 -10.85 -9.18
N LEU A 107 8.23 -9.72 -9.41
CA LEU A 107 7.07 -9.33 -8.60
C LEU A 107 5.94 -10.34 -8.70
N ILE A 108 5.67 -10.88 -9.88
CA ILE A 108 4.67 -11.92 -10.08
C ILE A 108 5.01 -13.18 -9.27
N ARG A 109 6.27 -13.57 -9.24
CA ARG A 109 6.71 -14.74 -8.44
C ARG A 109 6.58 -14.49 -6.95
N MET A 110 6.85 -13.26 -6.49
CA MET A 110 6.76 -12.91 -5.08
C MET A 110 5.32 -12.78 -4.60
N ASN A 111 4.44 -12.28 -5.45
CA ASN A 111 3.04 -12.06 -5.11
C ASN A 111 2.15 -12.27 -6.33
N PRO A 112 1.78 -13.53 -6.63
CA PRO A 112 0.97 -13.83 -7.82
C PRO A 112 -0.47 -13.32 -7.72
N ARG A 113 -0.95 -12.95 -6.54
CA ARG A 113 -2.31 -12.44 -6.36
C ARG A 113 -2.46 -10.97 -6.71
N ALA A 114 -1.40 -10.20 -6.57
CA ALA A 114 -1.47 -8.76 -6.77
C ALA A 114 -1.55 -8.42 -8.26
N GLN A 115 -2.41 -7.47 -8.58
CA GLN A 115 -2.45 -6.89 -9.92
C GLN A 115 -1.32 -5.87 -10.04
N ILE A 116 -0.56 -5.94 -11.13
CA ILE A 116 0.57 -5.06 -11.39
C ILE A 116 0.16 -4.02 -12.43
N MET A 117 0.38 -2.75 -12.13
CA MET A 117 0.04 -1.65 -13.03
C MET A 117 1.20 -0.68 -13.16
N PRO A 118 1.50 -0.22 -14.39
CA PRO A 118 2.48 0.85 -14.57
C PRO A 118 1.86 2.19 -14.16
N VAL A 119 2.69 3.05 -13.58
CA VAL A 119 2.30 4.40 -13.19
C VAL A 119 3.37 5.36 -13.69
N ASN A 120 2.99 6.32 -14.52
CA ASN A 120 3.90 7.34 -15.05
C ASN A 120 3.52 8.68 -14.43
N PHE A 121 4.49 9.31 -13.74
CA PHE A 121 4.30 10.62 -13.10
C PHE A 121 3.15 10.63 -12.09
N GLY A 122 2.92 9.51 -11.40
CA GLY A 122 1.85 9.38 -10.43
C GLY A 122 0.45 9.26 -11.01
N GLU A 123 0.32 9.22 -12.33
CA GLU A 123 -0.99 9.10 -12.98
C GLU A 123 -1.45 7.64 -13.01
N VAL A 124 -2.63 7.41 -12.47
CA VAL A 124 -3.25 6.09 -12.41
C VAL A 124 -4.75 6.27 -12.26
N ASP A 125 -5.51 5.29 -12.75
CA ASP A 125 -6.96 5.29 -12.56
C ASP A 125 -7.28 5.01 -11.09
N LEU A 126 -7.79 6.02 -10.39
CA LEU A 126 -8.12 5.92 -8.98
C LEU A 126 -9.18 4.85 -8.70
N ASN A 127 -10.08 4.59 -9.64
CA ASN A 127 -11.09 3.55 -9.46
C ASN A 127 -10.49 2.15 -9.31
N SER A 128 -9.28 1.93 -9.80
CA SER A 128 -8.59 0.65 -9.65
C SER A 128 -8.04 0.41 -8.24
N PHE A 129 -8.10 1.42 -7.35
CA PHE A 129 -7.58 1.33 -5.98
C PHE A 129 -8.64 1.23 -4.92
N PHE A 130 -9.90 1.53 -5.26
CA PHE A 130 -10.97 1.61 -4.27
C PHE A 130 -11.83 0.35 -4.33
N ASP A 131 -12.38 -0.01 -3.18
CA ASP A 131 -13.31 -1.14 -3.03
C ASP A 131 -12.70 -2.46 -3.53
N ILE A 132 -11.40 -2.65 -3.26
CA ILE A 132 -10.68 -3.84 -3.65
C ILE A 132 -11.09 -5.03 -2.78
N THR A 133 -11.41 -4.76 -1.51
CA THR A 133 -11.81 -5.76 -0.53
C THR A 133 -10.80 -6.90 -0.41
N GLY A 134 -9.51 -6.55 -0.30
CA GLY A 134 -8.42 -7.52 -0.19
C GLY A 134 -8.37 -8.25 1.16
N PHE A 135 -9.21 -7.84 2.12
CA PHE A 135 -9.25 -8.40 3.46
C PHE A 135 -10.66 -8.83 3.87
#